data_ce1a884463bb6b5d4f181da57be48746
#
_entry.id   ce1a884463bb6b5d4f181da57be48746
#
_cell.length_a   1.000
_cell.length_b   1.000
_cell.length_c   1.000
_cell.angle_alpha   90.00
_cell.angle_beta   90.00
_cell.angle_gamma   90.00
#
_symmetry.space_group_name_H-M   'P 1'
#
loop_
_entity.id
_entity.type
_entity.pdbx_description
1 polymer ?
#
loop_
_entity_poly.entity_id
_entity_poly.type
_entity_poly.pdbx_seq_one_letter_code
_entity_poly.pdbx_strand_id
1 'polypeptide(L)'
;MNKFFLILLGLFPSLAVASSSTQNLDLTSHWAGYLALTLFVIAYIFVMVEEFTHFRKSKPVILVAGIIWAIIAWVYASNGMPHAAEIALRHNILEYAELFLFLLVAMTYIESMRERLIFEKLKVWLISKGFSFRQLFWLTGFIAFFMSPIADNLTTALIMGAVVMAVGSGNVRFISLAFVNIVVAANAGGAFSPFGDITTLMVWQKGLVEFEQFFALFVPSLVNFVIPAAIMSFAIENEKPATVEDRIVIKSGGIVITFMFLLII
;
A
#
# COMPACT_ATOMS: atom_id res chain seq x y z
N MET A 1 -32.58 23.17 -11.20
CA MET A 1 -31.95 21.84 -11.28
C MET A 1 -31.91 21.47 -12.77
N ASN A 2 -30.71 21.57 -13.35
CA ASN A 2 -30.54 21.59 -14.82
C ASN A 2 -30.83 20.23 -15.46
N LYS A 3 -31.72 20.25 -16.49
CA LYS A 3 -32.07 19.08 -17.31
C LYS A 3 -30.85 18.36 -17.94
N PHE A 4 -29.71 19.03 -17.98
CA PHE A 4 -28.44 18.47 -18.46
C PHE A 4 -27.86 17.42 -17.50
N PHE A 5 -28.12 17.51 -16.20
CA PHE A 5 -27.62 16.55 -15.20
C PHE A 5 -28.39 15.22 -15.23
N LEU A 6 -29.67 15.26 -15.62
CA LEU A 6 -30.51 14.07 -15.77
C LEU A 6 -30.18 13.25 -17.04
N ILE A 7 -29.66 13.91 -18.08
CA ILE A 7 -29.23 13.25 -19.32
C ILE A 7 -27.89 12.52 -19.12
N LEU A 8 -27.00 13.06 -18.28
CA LEU A 8 -25.73 12.41 -17.95
C LEU A 8 -25.91 11.14 -17.09
N LEU A 9 -26.91 11.11 -16.22
CA LEU A 9 -27.27 9.93 -15.42
C LEU A 9 -27.92 8.82 -16.25
N GLY A 10 -28.54 9.13 -17.41
CA GLY A 10 -29.17 8.16 -18.29
C GLY A 10 -28.21 7.45 -19.25
N LEU A 11 -26.94 7.86 -19.30
CA LEU A 11 -25.93 7.28 -20.21
C LEU A 11 -25.07 6.17 -19.59
N PHE A 12 -25.26 5.88 -18.30
CA PHE A 12 -24.68 4.68 -17.72
C PHE A 12 -25.66 3.51 -17.93
N PRO A 13 -25.40 2.58 -18.86
CA PRO A 13 -26.16 1.34 -18.88
C PRO A 13 -25.91 0.67 -17.54
N SER A 14 -26.98 0.46 -16.76
CA SER A 14 -26.94 -0.46 -15.64
C SER A 14 -26.54 -1.82 -16.21
N LEU A 15 -25.26 -2.15 -16.11
CA LEU A 15 -24.78 -3.50 -16.31
C LEU A 15 -25.45 -4.33 -15.22
N ALA A 16 -26.61 -4.89 -15.55
CA ALA A 16 -27.16 -5.99 -14.80
C ALA A 16 -26.13 -7.12 -14.92
N VAL A 17 -25.25 -7.21 -13.92
CA VAL A 17 -24.43 -8.39 -13.72
C VAL A 17 -25.41 -9.51 -13.41
N ALA A 18 -25.77 -10.26 -14.44
CA ALA A 18 -26.39 -11.56 -14.24
C ALA A 18 -25.35 -12.37 -13.45
N SER A 19 -25.60 -12.53 -12.16
CA SER A 19 -24.88 -13.50 -11.33
C SER A 19 -25.21 -14.88 -11.90
N SER A 20 -24.45 -15.33 -12.89
CA SER A 20 -24.38 -16.72 -13.24
C SER A 20 -23.82 -17.41 -12.01
N SER A 21 -24.65 -18.15 -11.29
CA SER A 21 -24.24 -19.08 -10.24
C SER A 21 -23.35 -20.13 -10.90
N THR A 22 -22.07 -19.82 -11.02
CA THR A 22 -21.06 -20.81 -11.36
C THR A 22 -21.12 -21.87 -10.27
N GLN A 23 -21.51 -23.09 -10.62
CA GLN A 23 -21.41 -24.24 -9.72
C GLN A 23 -19.92 -24.41 -9.37
N ASN A 24 -19.52 -23.93 -8.21
CA ASN A 24 -18.15 -24.10 -7.73
C ASN A 24 -18.04 -25.50 -7.12
N LEU A 25 -17.07 -26.28 -7.64
CA LEU A 25 -16.68 -27.54 -7.00
C LEU A 25 -16.02 -27.23 -5.67
N ASP A 26 -16.50 -27.87 -4.60
CA ASP A 26 -15.78 -27.84 -3.32
C ASP A 26 -14.53 -28.73 -3.41
N LEU A 27 -13.36 -28.11 -3.61
CA LEU A 27 -12.09 -28.78 -3.69
C LEU A 27 -11.32 -28.76 -2.36
N THR A 28 -11.91 -28.32 -1.25
CA THR A 28 -11.23 -28.19 0.04
C THR A 28 -10.78 -29.53 0.62
N SER A 29 -11.56 -30.60 0.41
CA SER A 29 -11.22 -31.98 0.81
C SER A 29 -10.73 -32.86 -0.35
N HIS A 30 -10.52 -32.25 -1.54
CA HIS A 30 -10.06 -32.96 -2.70
C HIS A 30 -8.52 -32.97 -2.77
N TRP A 31 -7.91 -34.01 -3.38
CA TRP A 31 -6.46 -34.09 -3.53
C TRP A 31 -5.84 -32.85 -4.20
N ALA A 32 -6.55 -32.23 -5.15
CA ALA A 32 -6.11 -31.03 -5.84
C ALA A 32 -6.03 -29.82 -4.89
N GLY A 33 -6.93 -29.71 -3.91
CA GLY A 33 -6.86 -28.68 -2.88
C GLY A 33 -5.62 -28.83 -2.00
N TYR A 34 -5.35 -30.06 -1.53
CA TYR A 34 -4.13 -30.34 -0.74
C TYR A 34 -2.86 -30.10 -1.53
N LEU A 35 -2.84 -30.47 -2.81
CA LEU A 35 -1.69 -30.23 -3.69
C LEU A 35 -1.48 -28.73 -3.92
N ALA A 36 -2.55 -27.97 -4.18
CA ALA A 36 -2.49 -26.54 -4.37
C ALA A 36 -1.96 -25.82 -3.11
N LEU A 37 -2.44 -26.23 -1.93
CA LEU A 37 -1.94 -25.71 -0.65
C LEU A 37 -0.46 -26.02 -0.45
N THR A 38 -0.04 -27.24 -0.75
CA THR A 38 1.37 -27.65 -0.63
C THR A 38 2.26 -26.83 -1.57
N LEU A 39 1.87 -26.67 -2.82
CA LEU A 39 2.58 -25.85 -3.80
C LEU A 39 2.67 -24.39 -3.36
N PHE A 40 1.58 -23.84 -2.83
CA PHE A 40 1.55 -22.48 -2.28
C PHE A 40 2.57 -22.32 -1.14
N VAL A 41 2.58 -23.24 -0.16
CA VAL A 41 3.54 -23.21 0.95
C VAL A 41 4.98 -23.30 0.44
N ILE A 42 5.26 -24.18 -0.51
CA ILE A 42 6.59 -24.29 -1.13
C ILE A 42 7.00 -22.99 -1.80
N ALA A 43 6.11 -22.35 -2.57
CA ALA A 43 6.40 -21.06 -3.21
C ALA A 43 6.76 -19.99 -2.18
N TYR A 44 6.03 -19.94 -1.06
CA TYR A 44 6.30 -18.97 0.01
C TYR A 44 7.60 -19.26 0.77
N ILE A 45 7.99 -20.51 0.93
CA ILE A 45 9.32 -20.87 1.45
C ILE A 45 10.41 -20.27 0.55
N PHE A 46 10.28 -20.40 -0.79
CA PHE A 46 11.22 -19.78 -1.73
C PHE A 46 11.22 -18.24 -1.65
N VAL A 47 10.09 -17.62 -1.39
CA VAL A 47 10.01 -16.17 -1.14
C VAL A 47 10.78 -15.78 0.12
N MET A 48 10.67 -16.57 1.20
CA MET A 48 11.35 -16.28 2.47
C MET A 48 12.88 -16.45 2.38
N VAL A 49 13.36 -17.38 1.55
CA VAL A 49 14.80 -17.63 1.34
C VAL A 49 15.40 -16.81 0.18
N GLU A 50 14.72 -15.75 -0.29
CA GLU A 50 15.20 -14.89 -1.38
C GLU A 50 16.61 -14.34 -1.14
N GLU A 51 16.90 -13.90 0.09
CA GLU A 51 18.19 -13.32 0.46
C GLU A 51 19.36 -14.32 0.29
N PHE A 52 19.09 -15.62 0.44
CA PHE A 52 20.08 -16.68 0.27
C PHE A 52 20.18 -17.18 -1.16
N THR A 53 19.05 -17.20 -1.88
CA THR A 53 18.97 -17.79 -3.23
C THR A 53 19.15 -16.76 -4.33
N HIS A 54 19.07 -15.47 -4.02
CA HIS A 54 19.02 -14.35 -4.98
C HIS A 54 17.92 -14.51 -6.06
N PHE A 55 16.91 -15.31 -5.76
CA PHE A 55 15.78 -15.57 -6.65
C PHE A 55 14.65 -14.58 -6.38
N ARG A 56 14.34 -13.70 -7.33
CA ARG A 56 13.29 -12.70 -7.14
C ARG A 56 11.97 -13.33 -6.70
N LYS A 57 11.34 -12.82 -5.63
CA LYS A 57 10.09 -13.29 -5.00
C LYS A 57 8.98 -13.61 -5.99
N SER A 58 8.85 -12.82 -7.06
CA SER A 58 7.77 -12.98 -8.04
C SER A 58 7.87 -14.27 -8.86
N LYS A 59 9.08 -14.77 -9.14
CA LYS A 59 9.27 -15.93 -10.03
C LYS A 59 8.64 -17.23 -9.50
N PRO A 60 8.96 -17.70 -8.28
CA PRO A 60 8.34 -18.91 -7.76
C PRO A 60 6.82 -18.77 -7.59
N VAL A 61 6.33 -17.59 -7.18
CA VAL A 61 4.91 -17.35 -6.97
C VAL A 61 4.15 -17.43 -8.30
N ILE A 62 4.63 -16.76 -9.35
CA ILE A 62 3.97 -16.78 -10.68
C ILE A 62 3.97 -18.19 -11.27
N LEU A 63 5.10 -18.90 -11.17
CA LEU A 63 5.19 -20.29 -11.68
C LEU A 63 4.18 -21.18 -10.97
N VAL A 64 4.15 -21.15 -9.65
CA VAL A 64 3.25 -21.98 -8.85
C VAL A 64 1.79 -21.59 -9.05
N ALA A 65 1.47 -20.32 -9.17
CA ALA A 65 0.13 -19.87 -9.52
C ALA A 65 -0.33 -20.46 -10.87
N GLY A 66 0.53 -20.45 -11.88
CA GLY A 66 0.23 -21.09 -13.17
C GLY A 66 -0.02 -22.59 -13.05
N ILE A 67 0.79 -23.31 -12.27
CA ILE A 67 0.61 -24.75 -12.02
C ILE A 67 -0.71 -25.01 -11.28
N ILE A 68 -1.04 -24.24 -10.26
CA ILE A 68 -2.30 -24.37 -9.50
C ILE A 68 -3.49 -24.16 -10.44
N TRP A 69 -3.47 -23.13 -11.27
CA TRP A 69 -4.53 -22.89 -12.25
C TRP A 69 -4.67 -24.01 -13.28
N ALA A 70 -3.55 -24.62 -13.73
CA ALA A 70 -3.58 -25.77 -14.62
C ALA A 70 -4.22 -27.01 -13.95
N ILE A 71 -3.93 -27.26 -12.67
CA ILE A 71 -4.54 -28.34 -11.89
C ILE A 71 -6.04 -28.09 -11.73
N ILE A 72 -6.46 -26.88 -11.36
CA ILE A 72 -7.86 -26.50 -11.23
C ILE A 72 -8.58 -26.71 -12.58
N ALA A 73 -8.02 -26.19 -13.66
CA ALA A 73 -8.62 -26.33 -15.00
C ALA A 73 -8.79 -27.80 -15.40
N TRP A 74 -7.81 -28.65 -15.10
CA TRP A 74 -7.90 -30.10 -15.38
C TRP A 74 -8.99 -30.78 -14.54
N VAL A 75 -9.09 -30.46 -13.25
CA VAL A 75 -10.14 -31.03 -12.37
C VAL A 75 -11.54 -30.60 -12.82
N TYR A 76 -11.74 -29.32 -13.15
CA TYR A 76 -13.02 -28.83 -13.65
C TYR A 76 -13.38 -29.47 -14.99
N ALA A 77 -12.43 -29.62 -15.92
CA ALA A 77 -12.65 -30.26 -17.21
C ALA A 77 -13.02 -31.75 -17.04
N SER A 78 -12.35 -32.49 -16.13
CA SER A 78 -12.66 -33.88 -15.85
C SER A 78 -14.05 -34.10 -15.21
N ASN A 79 -14.59 -33.06 -14.56
CA ASN A 79 -15.96 -33.05 -14.01
C ASN A 79 -17.01 -32.47 -14.99
N GLY A 80 -16.70 -32.32 -16.27
CA GLY A 80 -17.63 -31.87 -17.28
C GLY A 80 -17.88 -30.35 -17.33
N MET A 81 -17.05 -29.56 -16.65
CA MET A 81 -17.18 -28.09 -16.56
C MET A 81 -15.93 -27.36 -17.10
N PRO A 82 -15.54 -27.58 -18.38
CA PRO A 82 -14.27 -27.03 -18.90
C PRO A 82 -14.22 -25.50 -18.92
N HIS A 83 -15.36 -24.82 -19.06
CA HIS A 83 -15.43 -23.35 -19.12
C HIS A 83 -15.44 -22.68 -17.76
N ALA A 84 -15.77 -23.38 -16.67
CA ALA A 84 -15.89 -22.76 -15.36
C ALA A 84 -14.51 -22.24 -14.85
N ALA A 85 -13.46 -23.00 -15.04
CA ALA A 85 -12.10 -22.58 -14.70
C ALA A 85 -11.61 -21.40 -15.54
N GLU A 86 -11.96 -21.35 -16.82
CA GLU A 86 -11.64 -20.22 -17.70
C GLU A 86 -12.34 -18.94 -17.25
N ILE A 87 -13.62 -18.99 -16.92
CA ILE A 87 -14.38 -17.84 -16.41
C ILE A 87 -13.78 -17.33 -15.12
N ALA A 88 -13.46 -18.23 -14.16
CA ALA A 88 -12.84 -17.88 -12.90
C ALA A 88 -11.45 -17.26 -13.08
N LEU A 89 -10.64 -17.80 -14.00
CA LEU A 89 -9.31 -17.24 -14.32
C LEU A 89 -9.44 -15.84 -14.92
N ARG A 90 -10.36 -15.64 -15.86
CA ARG A 90 -10.60 -14.33 -16.48
C ARG A 90 -11.02 -13.29 -15.42
N HIS A 91 -11.89 -13.67 -14.50
CA HIS A 91 -12.31 -12.79 -13.41
C HIS A 91 -11.12 -12.40 -12.51
N ASN A 92 -10.29 -13.36 -12.11
CA ASN A 92 -9.08 -13.07 -11.31
C ASN A 92 -8.06 -12.18 -12.06
N ILE A 93 -7.90 -12.37 -13.39
CA ILE A 93 -7.03 -11.51 -14.21
C ILE A 93 -7.60 -10.09 -14.27
N LEU A 94 -8.92 -9.93 -14.39
CA LEU A 94 -9.57 -8.62 -14.41
C LEU A 94 -9.33 -7.87 -13.08
N GLU A 95 -9.59 -8.51 -11.95
CA GLU A 95 -9.32 -7.93 -10.63
C GLU A 95 -7.84 -7.54 -10.46
N TYR A 96 -6.91 -8.39 -10.91
CA TYR A 96 -5.50 -8.07 -10.92
C TYR A 96 -5.18 -6.86 -11.81
N ALA A 97 -5.80 -6.78 -12.99
CA ALA A 97 -5.59 -5.67 -13.92
C ALA A 97 -6.12 -4.34 -13.35
N GLU A 98 -7.28 -4.35 -12.70
CA GLU A 98 -7.84 -3.18 -12.02
C GLU A 98 -6.90 -2.66 -10.91
N LEU A 99 -6.43 -3.57 -10.04
CA LEU A 99 -5.45 -3.27 -9.00
C LEU A 99 -4.16 -2.69 -9.60
N PHE A 100 -3.63 -3.35 -10.64
CA PHE A 100 -2.39 -2.93 -11.30
C PHE A 100 -2.52 -1.55 -11.93
N LEU A 101 -3.60 -1.28 -12.65
CA LEU A 101 -3.83 0.02 -13.29
C LEU A 101 -3.99 1.14 -12.25
N PHE A 102 -4.71 0.87 -11.17
CA PHE A 102 -4.82 1.81 -10.06
C PHE A 102 -3.45 2.16 -9.47
N LEU A 103 -2.66 1.13 -9.12
CA LEU A 103 -1.32 1.33 -8.57
C LEU A 103 -0.39 2.05 -9.55
N LEU A 104 -0.49 1.74 -10.85
CA LEU A 104 0.32 2.40 -11.89
C LEU A 104 0.04 3.90 -11.92
N VAL A 105 -1.23 4.30 -11.88
CA VAL A 105 -1.63 5.71 -11.84
C VAL A 105 -1.16 6.38 -10.56
N ALA A 106 -1.44 5.80 -9.39
CA ALA A 106 -1.04 6.35 -8.11
C ALA A 106 0.49 6.54 -8.01
N MET A 107 1.26 5.51 -8.36
CA MET A 107 2.73 5.58 -8.36
C MET A 107 3.28 6.59 -9.35
N THR A 108 2.62 6.80 -10.50
CA THR A 108 3.01 7.83 -11.47
C THR A 108 2.88 9.23 -10.88
N TYR A 109 1.80 9.52 -10.14
CA TYR A 109 1.65 10.79 -9.45
C TYR A 109 2.69 10.98 -8.34
N ILE A 110 2.92 9.96 -7.51
CA ILE A 110 3.91 10.00 -6.44
C ILE A 110 5.32 10.24 -7.00
N GLU A 111 5.70 9.53 -8.05
CA GLU A 111 7.00 9.72 -8.71
C GLU A 111 7.13 11.12 -9.34
N SER A 112 6.06 11.61 -9.96
CA SER A 112 6.02 12.98 -10.47
C SER A 112 6.18 14.03 -9.36
N MET A 113 5.60 13.81 -8.18
CA MET A 113 5.78 14.67 -7.00
C MET A 113 7.24 14.62 -6.51
N ARG A 114 7.87 13.42 -6.52
CA ARG A 114 9.26 13.21 -6.16
C ARG A 114 10.21 13.93 -7.12
N GLU A 115 10.03 13.77 -8.42
CA GLU A 115 10.81 14.48 -9.45
C GLU A 115 10.71 16.01 -9.33
N ARG A 116 9.57 16.52 -8.84
CA ARG A 116 9.32 17.95 -8.62
C ARG A 116 9.83 18.46 -7.28
N LEU A 117 10.54 17.61 -6.51
CA LEU A 117 11.17 17.97 -5.23
C LEU A 117 10.17 18.37 -4.13
N ILE A 118 8.93 17.89 -4.17
CA ILE A 118 7.92 18.14 -3.13
C ILE A 118 8.41 17.59 -1.78
N PHE A 119 8.82 16.34 -1.76
CA PHE A 119 9.29 15.66 -0.55
C PHE A 119 10.65 16.19 -0.07
N GLU A 120 11.54 16.58 -0.98
CA GLU A 120 12.79 17.23 -0.64
C GLU A 120 12.54 18.60 0.01
N LYS A 121 11.54 19.34 -0.44
CA LYS A 121 11.15 20.61 0.19
C LYS A 121 10.62 20.37 1.62
N LEU A 122 9.81 19.33 1.83
CA LEU A 122 9.33 18.92 3.15
C LEU A 122 10.51 18.60 4.09
N LYS A 123 11.49 17.82 3.61
CA LYS A 123 12.73 17.48 4.33
C LYS A 123 13.48 18.74 4.77
N VAL A 124 13.78 19.64 3.84
CA VAL A 124 14.53 20.88 4.16
C VAL A 124 13.74 21.77 5.11
N TRP A 125 12.43 21.86 4.97
CA TRP A 125 11.58 22.59 5.89
C TRP A 125 11.65 22.03 7.32
N LEU A 126 11.60 20.70 7.48
CA LEU A 126 11.73 20.05 8.78
C LEU A 126 13.08 20.33 9.44
N ILE A 127 14.16 20.28 8.67
CA ILE A 127 15.53 20.53 9.17
C ILE A 127 15.70 22.00 9.55
N SER A 128 15.19 22.94 8.74
CA SER A 128 15.38 24.38 8.94
C SER A 128 14.67 24.95 10.18
N LYS A 129 13.69 24.21 10.75
CA LYS A 129 12.94 24.66 11.92
C LYS A 129 13.68 24.50 13.25
N GLY A 130 14.83 23.81 13.29
CA GLY A 130 15.65 23.63 14.47
C GLY A 130 14.97 22.85 15.58
N PHE A 131 14.13 21.88 15.21
CA PHE A 131 13.48 20.95 16.14
C PHE A 131 14.52 20.07 16.84
N SER A 132 14.25 19.69 18.12
CA SER A 132 15.03 18.66 18.82
C SER A 132 14.78 17.26 18.26
N PHE A 133 15.68 16.30 18.54
CA PHE A 133 15.50 14.90 18.11
C PHE A 133 14.16 14.30 18.57
N ARG A 134 13.72 14.62 19.79
CA ARG A 134 12.42 14.17 20.30
C ARG A 134 11.24 14.80 19.54
N GLN A 135 11.34 16.07 19.18
CA GLN A 135 10.32 16.74 18.36
C GLN A 135 10.29 16.17 16.94
N LEU A 136 11.45 15.95 16.34
CA LEU A 136 11.55 15.32 15.01
C LEU A 136 11.01 13.89 14.99
N PHE A 137 11.28 13.11 16.06
CA PHE A 137 10.72 11.77 16.20
C PHE A 137 9.18 11.77 16.15
N TRP A 138 8.55 12.63 16.95
CA TRP A 138 7.09 12.75 16.93
C TRP A 138 6.56 13.31 15.61
N LEU A 139 7.19 14.34 15.10
CA LEU A 139 6.73 15.02 13.88
C LEU A 139 6.85 14.13 12.66
N THR A 140 7.96 13.41 12.49
CA THR A 140 8.12 12.45 11.38
C THR A 140 7.15 11.28 11.50
N GLY A 141 6.86 10.79 12.70
CA GLY A 141 5.85 9.77 12.95
C GLY A 141 4.44 10.26 12.62
N PHE A 142 4.04 11.45 13.07
CA PHE A 142 2.73 12.01 12.74
C PHE A 142 2.58 12.27 11.24
N ILE A 143 3.61 12.83 10.60
CA ILE A 143 3.58 13.03 9.14
C ILE A 143 3.46 11.67 8.44
N ALA A 144 4.20 10.65 8.87
CA ALA A 144 4.09 9.30 8.31
C ALA A 144 2.68 8.73 8.48
N PHE A 145 2.09 8.88 9.66
CA PHE A 145 0.73 8.40 9.95
C PHE A 145 -0.33 9.02 9.03
N PHE A 146 -0.28 10.34 8.81
CA PHE A 146 -1.27 11.04 7.96
C PHE A 146 -0.93 11.02 6.48
N MET A 147 0.32 10.82 6.10
CA MET A 147 0.73 10.73 4.70
C MET A 147 0.48 9.33 4.12
N SER A 148 0.60 8.29 4.93
CA SER A 148 0.45 6.91 4.49
C SER A 148 -0.90 6.57 3.86
N PRO A 149 -2.05 7.05 4.36
CA PRO A 149 -3.35 6.87 3.71
C PRO A 149 -3.42 7.36 2.26
N ILE A 150 -2.49 8.20 1.86
CA ILE A 150 -2.46 8.87 0.55
C ILE A 150 -1.33 8.33 -0.33
N ALA A 151 -0.12 8.21 0.25
CA ALA A 151 1.11 7.95 -0.51
C ALA A 151 1.66 6.53 -0.34
N ASP A 152 0.87 5.60 0.12
CA ASP A 152 1.21 4.25 0.58
C ASP A 152 2.23 4.20 1.73
N ASN A 153 2.27 3.05 2.42
CA ASN A 153 3.11 2.86 3.61
C ASN A 153 4.61 2.80 3.27
N LEU A 154 4.99 2.15 2.16
CA LEU A 154 6.38 2.00 1.76
C LEU A 154 6.98 3.34 1.31
N THR A 155 6.30 4.06 0.43
CA THR A 155 6.72 5.38 -0.05
C THR A 155 6.84 6.36 1.11
N THR A 156 5.86 6.37 2.00
CA THR A 156 5.86 7.18 3.21
C THR A 156 7.06 6.88 4.11
N ALA A 157 7.32 5.60 4.37
CA ALA A 157 8.45 5.18 5.20
C ALA A 157 9.80 5.56 4.58
N LEU A 158 9.96 5.42 3.26
CA LEU A 158 11.18 5.81 2.57
C LEU A 158 11.41 7.33 2.60
N ILE A 159 10.38 8.14 2.40
CA ILE A 159 10.48 9.61 2.43
C ILE A 159 10.84 10.09 3.83
N MET A 160 10.09 9.66 4.84
CA MET A 160 10.36 10.05 6.23
C MET A 160 11.67 9.47 6.76
N GLY A 161 12.05 8.27 6.34
CA GLY A 161 13.34 7.67 6.61
C GLY A 161 14.49 8.51 6.07
N ALA A 162 14.38 9.04 4.84
CA ALA A 162 15.36 9.95 4.26
C ALA A 162 15.50 11.26 5.08
N VAL A 163 14.39 11.78 5.65
CA VAL A 163 14.42 12.92 6.57
C VAL A 163 15.22 12.56 7.83
N VAL A 164 14.90 11.43 8.46
CA VAL A 164 15.57 10.97 9.69
C VAL A 164 17.06 10.75 9.47
N MET A 165 17.44 10.13 8.35
CA MET A 165 18.85 9.95 8.01
C MET A 165 19.60 11.27 7.83
N ALA A 166 18.97 12.26 7.19
CA ALA A 166 19.59 13.56 6.95
C ALA A 166 19.80 14.37 8.26
N VAL A 167 18.88 14.21 9.21
CA VAL A 167 18.92 14.96 10.48
C VAL A 167 19.73 14.24 11.54
N GLY A 168 19.65 12.90 11.56
CA GLY A 168 20.20 12.05 12.60
C GLY A 168 21.69 11.74 12.47
N SER A 169 22.42 12.40 11.54
CA SER A 169 23.84 12.10 11.31
C SER A 169 24.66 12.09 12.61
N GLY A 170 25.20 10.90 12.96
CA GLY A 170 25.97 10.69 14.19
C GLY A 170 25.17 10.16 15.40
N ASN A 171 23.83 10.21 15.40
CA ASN A 171 23.01 9.67 16.48
C ASN A 171 22.27 8.38 16.05
N VAL A 172 22.99 7.26 16.12
CA VAL A 172 22.47 5.93 15.73
C VAL A 172 21.21 5.55 16.50
N ARG A 173 21.15 5.91 17.80
CA ARG A 173 20.00 5.59 18.64
C ARG A 173 18.73 6.32 18.18
N PHE A 174 18.85 7.61 17.88
CA PHE A 174 17.75 8.39 17.32
C PHE A 174 17.31 7.80 15.97
N ILE A 175 18.24 7.55 15.05
CA ILE A 175 17.94 7.00 13.73
C ILE A 175 17.16 5.69 13.86
N SER A 176 17.66 4.73 14.64
CA SER A 176 17.03 3.41 14.78
C SER A 176 15.61 3.52 15.35
N LEU A 177 15.42 4.28 16.43
CA LEU A 177 14.10 4.44 17.05
C LEU A 177 13.12 5.22 16.15
N ALA A 178 13.61 6.25 15.44
CA ALA A 178 12.79 7.02 14.52
C ALA A 178 12.37 6.20 13.29
N PHE A 179 13.23 5.32 12.75
CA PHE A 179 12.85 4.40 11.68
C PHE A 179 11.76 3.43 12.14
N VAL A 180 11.91 2.82 13.31
CA VAL A 180 10.86 1.94 13.85
C VAL A 180 9.55 2.69 14.01
N ASN A 181 9.60 3.92 14.57
CA ASN A 181 8.43 4.77 14.74
C ASN A 181 7.75 5.09 13.41
N ILE A 182 8.52 5.47 12.37
CA ILE A 182 8.00 5.77 11.04
C ILE A 182 7.33 4.56 10.41
N VAL A 183 7.95 3.38 10.52
CA VAL A 183 7.37 2.13 9.97
C VAL A 183 6.06 1.79 10.68
N VAL A 184 6.03 1.87 12.02
CA VAL A 184 4.80 1.64 12.79
C VAL A 184 3.73 2.67 12.41
N ALA A 185 4.10 3.95 12.35
CA ALA A 185 3.19 5.05 12.00
C ALA A 185 2.62 4.90 10.58
N ALA A 186 3.48 4.59 9.59
CA ALA A 186 3.05 4.42 8.21
C ALA A 186 2.10 3.22 8.05
N ASN A 187 2.41 2.07 8.66
CA ASN A 187 1.52 0.91 8.60
C ASN A 187 0.20 1.17 9.33
N ALA A 188 0.25 1.79 10.51
CA ALA A 188 -0.96 2.16 11.26
C ALA A 188 -1.81 3.18 10.48
N GLY A 189 -1.17 4.18 9.88
CA GLY A 189 -1.83 5.18 9.04
C GLY A 189 -2.45 4.58 7.79
N GLY A 190 -1.75 3.66 7.11
CA GLY A 190 -2.27 2.97 5.94
C GLY A 190 -3.51 2.13 6.20
N ALA A 191 -3.69 1.64 7.43
CA ALA A 191 -4.78 0.71 7.77
C ALA A 191 -6.18 1.35 7.75
N PHE A 192 -6.33 2.65 7.99
CA PHE A 192 -7.64 3.32 8.01
C PHE A 192 -8.05 3.95 6.67
N SER A 193 -7.36 3.59 5.58
CA SER A 193 -7.68 4.00 4.22
C SER A 193 -7.53 2.83 3.25
N PRO A 194 -8.40 2.71 2.24
CA PRO A 194 -8.22 1.71 1.18
C PRO A 194 -6.91 1.91 0.40
N PHE A 195 -6.40 3.15 0.33
CA PHE A 195 -5.25 3.53 -0.50
C PHE A 195 -3.92 3.49 0.25
N GLY A 196 -3.94 3.35 1.56
CA GLY A 196 -2.74 3.39 2.39
C GLY A 196 -1.90 2.12 2.35
N ASP A 197 -2.50 0.99 1.99
CA ASP A 197 -1.83 -0.30 1.85
C ASP A 197 -2.47 -1.11 0.72
N ILE A 198 -1.67 -1.94 0.04
CA ILE A 198 -2.18 -2.81 -1.02
C ILE A 198 -3.20 -3.82 -0.48
N THR A 199 -3.06 -4.24 0.77
CA THR A 199 -3.98 -5.19 1.42
C THR A 199 -5.33 -4.58 1.70
N THR A 200 -5.40 -3.34 2.16
CA THR A 200 -6.64 -2.59 2.35
C THR A 200 -7.33 -2.30 1.03
N LEU A 201 -6.54 -1.97 -0.01
CA LEU A 201 -7.05 -1.76 -1.36
C LEU A 201 -7.72 -3.03 -1.91
N MET A 202 -7.09 -4.21 -1.72
CA MET A 202 -7.68 -5.49 -2.15
C MET A 202 -9.00 -5.80 -1.43
N VAL A 203 -9.10 -5.52 -0.13
CA VAL A 203 -10.33 -5.72 0.66
C VAL A 203 -11.44 -4.80 0.15
N TRP A 204 -11.11 -3.54 -0.16
CA TRP A 204 -12.07 -2.57 -0.71
C TRP A 204 -12.56 -2.97 -2.11
N GLN A 205 -11.65 -3.34 -3.02
CA GLN A 205 -12.01 -3.76 -4.38
C GLN A 205 -12.89 -5.02 -4.41
N LYS A 206 -12.72 -5.92 -3.45
CA LYS A 206 -13.60 -7.08 -3.28
C LYS A 206 -15.01 -6.73 -2.76
N GLY A 207 -15.27 -5.47 -2.44
CA GLY A 207 -16.54 -5.03 -1.88
C GLY A 207 -16.87 -5.62 -0.50
N LEU A 208 -15.86 -6.09 0.23
CA LEU A 208 -16.02 -6.66 1.58
C LEU A 208 -16.20 -5.57 2.63
N VAL A 209 -15.63 -4.40 2.39
CA VAL A 209 -15.67 -3.23 3.27
C VAL A 209 -15.87 -2.00 2.38
N GLU A 210 -16.83 -1.15 2.74
CA GLU A 210 -17.08 0.11 2.05
C GLU A 210 -16.03 1.16 2.45
N PHE A 211 -15.82 2.17 1.60
CA PHE A 211 -14.81 3.22 1.82
C PHE A 211 -14.95 3.87 3.20
N GLU A 212 -16.16 4.23 3.59
CA GLU A 212 -16.42 4.92 4.86
C GLU A 212 -16.12 4.05 6.09
N GLN A 213 -16.24 2.74 5.95
CA GLN A 213 -16.00 1.79 7.06
C GLN A 213 -14.53 1.72 7.47
N PHE A 214 -13.59 2.05 6.57
CA PHE A 214 -12.17 2.14 6.92
C PHE A 214 -11.88 3.18 7.98
N PHE A 215 -12.67 4.26 8.06
CA PHE A 215 -12.50 5.29 9.11
C PHE A 215 -12.79 4.77 10.52
N ALA A 216 -13.52 3.67 10.66
CA ALA A 216 -13.69 3.00 11.96
C ALA A 216 -12.35 2.51 12.54
N LEU A 217 -11.37 2.23 11.66
CA LEU A 217 -10.02 1.82 12.06
C LEU A 217 -9.13 2.99 12.49
N PHE A 218 -9.58 4.25 12.35
CA PHE A 218 -8.77 5.42 12.71
C PHE A 218 -8.32 5.39 14.17
N VAL A 219 -9.24 5.14 15.11
CA VAL A 219 -8.92 5.12 16.54
C VAL A 219 -7.99 3.96 16.90
N PRO A 220 -8.24 2.70 16.50
CA PRO A 220 -7.30 1.61 16.69
C PRO A 220 -5.91 1.89 16.08
N SER A 221 -5.87 2.45 14.88
CA SER A 221 -4.63 2.82 14.17
C SER A 221 -3.84 3.89 14.94
N LEU A 222 -4.53 4.92 15.42
CA LEU A 222 -3.92 5.98 16.23
C LEU A 222 -3.31 5.42 17.53
N VAL A 223 -4.03 4.53 18.21
CA VAL A 223 -3.56 3.86 19.43
C VAL A 223 -2.33 3.00 19.12
N ASN A 224 -2.37 2.23 18.00
CA ASN A 224 -1.26 1.40 17.54
C ASN A 224 0.00 2.21 17.22
N PHE A 225 -0.14 3.44 16.74
CA PHE A 225 0.97 4.37 16.53
C PHE A 225 1.44 5.04 17.82
N VAL A 226 0.52 5.66 18.57
CA VAL A 226 0.88 6.57 19.68
C VAL A 226 1.49 5.83 20.87
N ILE A 227 1.00 4.62 21.21
CA ILE A 227 1.50 3.89 22.37
C ILE A 227 2.97 3.48 22.21
N PRO A 228 3.39 2.79 21.13
CA PRO A 228 4.81 2.48 20.94
C PRO A 228 5.67 3.74 20.79
N ALA A 229 5.16 4.77 20.09
CA ALA A 229 5.86 6.04 19.93
C ALA A 229 6.11 6.71 21.29
N ALA A 230 5.14 6.73 22.19
CA ALA A 230 5.30 7.28 23.54
C ALA A 230 6.41 6.54 24.31
N ILE A 231 6.38 5.21 24.30
CA ILE A 231 7.39 4.39 24.97
C ILE A 231 8.79 4.67 24.41
N MET A 232 8.92 4.67 23.07
CA MET A 232 10.22 4.92 22.41
C MET A 232 10.73 6.35 22.64
N SER A 233 9.83 7.33 22.74
CA SER A 233 10.21 8.75 22.90
C SER A 233 10.96 9.04 24.20
N PHE A 234 10.76 8.24 25.25
CA PHE A 234 11.53 8.36 26.50
C PHE A 234 13.02 8.01 26.34
N ALA A 235 13.34 7.20 25.34
CA ALA A 235 14.70 6.79 25.06
C ALA A 235 15.45 7.77 24.14
N ILE A 236 14.81 8.84 23.68
CA ILE A 236 15.38 9.84 22.77
C ILE A 236 15.78 11.08 23.55
N GLU A 237 17.01 11.51 23.33
CA GLU A 237 17.58 12.73 23.91
C GLU A 237 16.91 13.98 23.34
N ASN A 238 16.80 15.03 24.18
CA ASN A 238 16.17 16.28 23.75
C ASN A 238 17.23 17.28 23.22
N GLU A 239 18.24 16.79 22.52
CA GLU A 239 19.25 17.59 21.86
C GLU A 239 18.77 18.06 20.49
N LYS A 240 19.42 19.12 19.97
CA LYS A 240 19.15 19.62 18.62
C LYS A 240 20.19 19.09 17.65
N PRO A 241 19.75 18.61 16.46
CA PRO A 241 20.70 18.26 15.40
C PRO A 241 21.44 19.48 14.88
N ALA A 242 22.60 19.25 14.26
CA ALA A 242 23.30 20.30 13.53
C ALA A 242 22.44 20.82 12.38
N THR A 243 22.28 22.12 12.26
CA THR A 243 21.48 22.73 11.19
C THR A 243 22.19 22.63 9.86
N VAL A 244 21.50 22.12 8.85
CA VAL A 244 21.96 22.14 7.45
C VAL A 244 21.13 23.21 6.71
N GLU A 245 21.81 24.24 6.22
CA GLU A 245 21.18 25.27 5.38
C GLU A 245 21.18 24.85 3.90
N ASP A 246 20.15 24.12 3.49
CA ASP A 246 19.88 23.89 2.07
C ASP A 246 18.59 24.64 1.66
N ARG A 247 18.66 25.39 0.56
CA ARG A 247 17.48 26.03 -0.04
C ARG A 247 17.02 25.24 -1.26
N ILE A 248 15.94 24.48 -1.09
CA ILE A 248 15.30 23.76 -2.20
C ILE A 248 14.03 24.49 -2.63
N VAL A 249 13.87 24.65 -3.94
CA VAL A 249 12.68 25.23 -4.58
C VAL A 249 11.94 24.12 -5.31
N ILE A 250 10.62 24.04 -5.09
CA ILE A 250 9.75 23.12 -5.81
C ILE A 250 9.78 23.45 -7.30
N LYS A 251 10.01 22.46 -8.16
CA LYS A 251 9.99 22.66 -9.60
C LYS A 251 8.59 23.04 -10.10
N SER A 252 8.53 23.74 -11.21
CA SER A 252 7.28 24.18 -11.85
C SER A 252 6.29 23.03 -12.01
N GLY A 253 5.01 23.27 -11.68
CA GLY A 253 3.93 22.29 -11.76
C GLY A 253 3.83 21.32 -10.56
N GLY A 254 4.79 21.31 -9.61
CA GLY A 254 4.76 20.39 -8.48
C GLY A 254 3.50 20.54 -7.63
N ILE A 255 3.11 21.78 -7.29
CA ILE A 255 1.89 22.05 -6.51
C ILE A 255 0.63 21.60 -7.26
N VAL A 256 0.58 21.81 -8.58
CA VAL A 256 -0.56 21.40 -9.42
C VAL A 256 -0.70 19.87 -9.42
N ILE A 257 0.40 19.13 -9.59
CA ILE A 257 0.39 17.65 -9.55
C ILE A 257 -0.06 17.14 -8.19
N THR A 258 0.44 17.72 -7.09
CA THR A 258 0.00 17.37 -5.74
C THR A 258 -1.50 17.60 -5.55
N PHE A 259 -2.01 18.73 -6.02
CA PHE A 259 -3.43 19.04 -5.93
C PHE A 259 -4.29 18.11 -6.79
N MET A 260 -3.87 17.81 -8.02
CA MET A 260 -4.54 16.82 -8.88
C MET A 260 -4.56 15.43 -8.26
N PHE A 261 -3.46 15.00 -7.65
CA PHE A 261 -3.39 13.72 -6.95
C PHE A 261 -4.41 13.64 -5.80
N LEU A 262 -4.50 14.69 -4.98
CA LEU A 262 -5.48 14.78 -3.88
C LEU A 262 -6.94 14.85 -4.34
N LEU A 263 -7.19 15.23 -5.60
CA LEU A 263 -8.56 15.23 -6.17
C LEU A 263 -8.96 13.86 -6.75
N ILE A 264 -8.00 12.99 -7.03
CA ILE A 264 -8.23 11.68 -7.63
C ILE A 264 -8.45 10.59 -6.56
N ILE A 265 -7.87 10.79 -5.39
CA ILE A 265 -8.08 9.96 -4.20
C ILE A 265 -9.30 10.44 -3.41
#